data_c6a1cb77f2f69eb5a8c7c7feeb2086ed
#
_entry.id   c6a1cb77f2f69eb5a8c7c7feeb2086ed
#
_cell.length_a   1.000
_cell.length_b   1.000
_cell.length_c   1.000
_cell.angle_alpha   90.00
_cell.angle_beta   90.00
_cell.angle_gamma   90.00
#
_symmetry.space_group_name_H-M   'P 1'
#
loop_
_entity.id
_entity.type
_entity.pdbx_description
1 polymer ?
#
loop_
_entity_poly.entity_id
_entity_poly.type
_entity_poly.pdbx_seq_one_letter_code
_entity_poly.pdbx_strand_id
1 'polypeptide(L)'
;MSKIFFDTETTGLKPSQIGQLAYIIQGDNNEIIGKNYYFEVEHVEDGAAAVTGMNTDFYKKASGGQRFADKANEIANDFNNKLAIAHNIEFDKNFMNIEMFRAGVPFGFDKTFDTMLFFKDICKIPGRGNYKFKNPKLIEVIQSLCIDTDKIEKYSEKIFNLHSGSFHNAMYDTASLLVLFNVYGEIYNGIYGYWRDTFVRKGAC
;
A
#
# COMPACT_ATOMS: atom_id res chain seq x y z
N MET A 1 12.24 -14.57 1.04
CA MET A 1 12.40 -13.12 1.31
C MET A 1 11.07 -12.56 1.75
N SER A 2 11.06 -12.00 2.96
CA SER A 2 9.86 -11.40 3.54
C SER A 2 9.36 -10.23 2.69
N LYS A 3 8.05 -10.03 2.68
CA LYS A 3 7.36 -8.97 1.93
C LYS A 3 6.65 -8.03 2.89
N ILE A 4 6.49 -6.78 2.48
CA ILE A 4 5.66 -5.82 3.17
C ILE A 4 4.72 -5.16 2.15
N PHE A 5 3.43 -5.37 2.32
CA PHE A 5 2.37 -4.71 1.55
C PHE A 5 1.97 -3.47 2.32
N PHE A 6 1.82 -2.35 1.67
CA PHE A 6 1.48 -1.11 2.38
C PHE A 6 0.72 -0.13 1.51
N ASP A 7 0.00 0.75 2.16
CA ASP A 7 -0.74 1.85 1.57
C ASP A 7 -0.80 3.03 2.53
N THR A 8 -0.89 4.25 2.00
CA THR A 8 -0.95 5.48 2.77
C THR A 8 -2.13 6.35 2.37
N GLU A 9 -2.86 6.85 3.37
CA GLU A 9 -3.78 7.97 3.16
C GLU A 9 -3.11 9.27 3.58
N THR A 10 -3.14 10.24 2.69
CA THR A 10 -2.42 11.50 2.86
C THR A 10 -3.36 12.69 3.00
N THR A 11 -2.89 13.76 3.59
CA THR A 11 -3.70 14.96 3.84
C THR A 11 -3.86 15.86 2.62
N GLY A 12 -3.25 15.51 1.50
CA GLY A 12 -3.26 16.25 0.25
C GLY A 12 -2.11 15.83 -0.64
N LEU A 13 -1.86 16.60 -1.70
CA LEU A 13 -0.83 16.26 -2.68
C LEU A 13 0.51 16.98 -2.45
N LYS A 14 0.52 18.22 -1.94
CA LYS A 14 1.75 19.05 -1.74
C LYS A 14 1.51 20.22 -0.77
N PRO A 15 2.46 20.53 0.13
CA PRO A 15 3.19 19.63 1.00
C PRO A 15 2.20 18.99 1.95
N SER A 16 2.29 17.71 2.15
CA SER A 16 1.25 16.96 2.82
C SER A 16 1.86 16.03 3.87
N GLN A 17 1.01 15.46 4.71
CA GLN A 17 1.37 14.54 5.78
C GLN A 17 0.70 13.19 5.52
N ILE A 18 1.27 12.12 6.07
CA ILE A 18 0.59 10.83 6.14
C ILE A 18 -0.39 10.89 7.32
N GLY A 19 -1.67 10.75 7.05
CA GLY A 19 -2.72 10.65 8.06
C GLY A 19 -2.97 9.21 8.51
N GLN A 20 -2.87 8.24 7.57
CA GLN A 20 -2.96 6.82 7.87
C GLN A 20 -1.85 6.06 7.13
N LEU A 21 -1.24 5.11 7.82
CA LEU A 21 -0.35 4.10 7.23
C LEU A 21 -0.82 2.73 7.68
N ALA A 22 -1.18 1.88 6.73
CA ALA A 22 -1.42 0.46 6.99
C ALA A 22 -0.38 -0.38 6.26
N TYR A 23 0.09 -1.45 6.89
CA TYR A 23 0.94 -2.43 6.25
C TYR A 23 0.77 -3.84 6.80
N ILE A 24 1.07 -4.81 5.95
CA ILE A 24 1.06 -6.23 6.26
C ILE A 24 2.44 -6.79 5.96
N ILE A 25 3.09 -7.37 6.97
CA ILE A 25 4.32 -8.13 6.81
C ILE A 25 3.95 -9.58 6.57
N GLN A 26 4.42 -10.15 5.46
CA GLN A 26 4.37 -11.58 5.19
C GLN A 26 5.77 -12.16 5.30
N GLY A 27 6.00 -12.94 6.34
CA GLY A 27 7.25 -13.65 6.58
C GLY A 27 7.48 -14.80 5.59
N ASP A 28 8.70 -15.35 5.58
CA ASP A 28 9.07 -16.47 4.70
C ASP A 28 8.33 -17.78 5.06
N ASN A 29 7.86 -17.90 6.29
CA ASN A 29 7.01 -18.99 6.81
C ASN A 29 5.51 -18.74 6.59
N ASN A 30 5.14 -17.71 5.81
CA ASN A 30 3.77 -17.23 5.61
C ASN A 30 3.09 -16.70 6.88
N GLU A 31 3.82 -16.40 7.92
CA GLU A 31 3.31 -15.63 9.04
C GLU A 31 2.89 -14.23 8.57
N ILE A 32 1.72 -13.78 9.03
CA ILE A 32 1.13 -12.48 8.63
C ILE A 32 0.96 -11.61 9.86
N ILE A 33 1.55 -10.41 9.82
CA ILE A 33 1.43 -9.39 10.86
C ILE A 33 0.90 -8.12 10.19
N GLY A 34 -0.26 -7.64 10.65
CA GLY A 34 -0.82 -6.37 10.19
C GLY A 34 -0.59 -5.27 11.21
N LYS A 35 -0.28 -4.07 10.72
CA LYS A 35 -0.21 -2.86 11.54
C LYS A 35 -0.92 -1.72 10.84
N ASN A 36 -1.65 -0.92 11.62
CA ASN A 36 -2.32 0.28 11.15
C ASN A 36 -2.08 1.41 12.15
N TYR A 37 -1.70 2.56 11.63
CA TYR A 37 -1.51 3.78 12.39
C TYR A 37 -2.33 4.91 11.82
N TYR A 38 -3.00 5.65 12.70
CA TYR A 38 -3.49 6.99 12.42
C TYR A 38 -2.56 8.00 13.07
N PHE A 39 -2.26 9.07 12.36
CA PHE A 39 -1.36 10.11 12.86
C PHE A 39 -2.11 11.44 13.01
N GLU A 40 -1.75 12.18 14.06
CA GLU A 40 -2.19 13.56 14.18
C GLU A 40 -1.57 14.39 13.06
N VAL A 41 -2.40 15.10 12.31
CA VAL A 41 -2.02 15.93 11.19
C VAL A 41 -2.49 17.36 11.41
N GLU A 42 -1.80 18.33 10.77
CA GLU A 42 -2.11 19.75 10.94
C GLU A 42 -3.42 20.13 10.23
N HIS A 43 -3.57 19.64 8.99
CA HIS A 43 -4.71 19.96 8.14
C HIS A 43 -4.90 18.91 7.07
N VAL A 44 -6.15 18.62 6.72
CA VAL A 44 -6.53 17.76 5.58
C VAL A 44 -7.19 18.64 4.52
N GLU A 45 -6.70 18.57 3.29
CA GLU A 45 -7.31 19.26 2.15
C GLU A 45 -8.71 18.69 1.85
N ASP A 46 -9.65 19.53 1.45
CA ASP A 46 -11.02 19.12 1.13
C ASP A 46 -11.07 18.01 0.07
N GLY A 47 -10.15 18.06 -0.92
CA GLY A 47 -10.04 17.04 -1.95
C GLY A 47 -9.61 15.67 -1.39
N ALA A 48 -8.70 15.64 -0.44
CA ALA A 48 -8.28 14.42 0.23
C ALA A 48 -9.40 13.87 1.13
N ALA A 49 -10.04 14.74 1.91
CA ALA A 49 -11.17 14.37 2.75
C ALA A 49 -12.36 13.82 1.94
N ALA A 50 -12.63 14.37 0.75
CA ALA A 50 -13.68 13.88 -0.14
C ALA A 50 -13.40 12.48 -0.70
N VAL A 51 -12.12 12.10 -0.87
CA VAL A 51 -11.72 10.77 -1.35
C VAL A 51 -11.75 9.73 -0.24
N THR A 52 -11.14 10.06 0.91
CA THR A 52 -10.95 9.10 2.02
C THR A 52 -12.11 9.06 3.01
N GLY A 53 -12.94 10.12 3.05
CA GLY A 53 -13.92 10.34 4.11
C GLY A 53 -13.32 10.78 5.45
N MET A 54 -12.00 11.00 5.52
CA MET A 54 -11.26 11.30 6.75
C MET A 54 -10.76 12.75 6.71
N ASN A 55 -11.35 13.59 7.57
CA ASN A 55 -10.97 14.99 7.75
C ASN A 55 -9.98 15.17 8.92
N THR A 56 -9.55 16.41 9.18
CA THR A 56 -8.63 16.74 10.26
C THR A 56 -9.14 16.29 11.65
N ASP A 57 -10.42 16.49 11.93
CA ASP A 57 -11.02 16.08 13.23
C ASP A 57 -11.04 14.56 13.39
N PHE A 58 -11.26 13.83 12.30
CA PHE A 58 -11.15 12.37 12.30
C PHE A 58 -9.74 11.93 12.72
N TYR A 59 -8.70 12.45 12.07
CA TYR A 59 -7.31 12.08 12.39
C TYR A 59 -6.92 12.48 13.81
N LYS A 60 -7.33 13.66 14.27
CA LYS A 60 -7.09 14.11 15.65
C LYS A 60 -7.67 13.13 16.68
N LYS A 61 -8.88 12.62 16.41
CA LYS A 61 -9.54 11.64 17.30
C LYS A 61 -8.92 10.24 17.16
N ALA A 62 -8.71 9.78 15.93
CA ALA A 62 -8.23 8.42 15.67
C ALA A 62 -6.77 8.20 16.08
N SER A 63 -5.91 9.22 15.94
CA SER A 63 -4.50 9.16 16.34
C SER A 63 -4.28 9.15 17.85
N GLY A 64 -5.23 9.70 18.62
CA GLY A 64 -5.01 9.92 20.07
C GLY A 64 -3.81 10.81 20.36
N GLY A 65 -3.44 11.72 19.45
CA GLY A 65 -2.26 12.60 19.54
C GLY A 65 -0.95 11.98 19.06
N GLN A 66 -0.96 10.73 18.57
CA GLN A 66 0.22 10.07 18.01
C GLN A 66 0.63 10.72 16.69
N ARG A 67 1.88 11.10 16.55
CA ARG A 67 2.48 11.65 15.33
C ARG A 67 3.29 10.59 14.61
N PHE A 68 3.56 10.78 13.33
CA PHE A 68 4.38 9.87 12.55
C PHE A 68 5.77 9.66 13.18
N ALA A 69 6.38 10.72 13.69
CA ALA A 69 7.70 10.68 14.34
C ALA A 69 7.74 9.71 15.54
N ASP A 70 6.62 9.53 16.26
CA ASP A 70 6.54 8.63 17.43
C ASP A 70 6.68 7.16 17.03
N LYS A 71 6.38 6.83 15.77
CA LYS A 71 6.43 5.49 15.20
C LYS A 71 7.52 5.29 14.14
N ALA A 72 8.22 6.33 13.75
CA ALA A 72 9.16 6.30 12.63
C ALA A 72 10.25 5.22 12.77
N ASN A 73 10.83 5.05 13.94
CA ASN A 73 11.84 4.00 14.17
C ASN A 73 11.25 2.58 14.10
N GLU A 74 10.05 2.36 14.63
CA GLU A 74 9.35 1.08 14.53
C GLU A 74 9.06 0.76 13.06
N ILE A 75 8.50 1.73 12.32
CA ILE A 75 8.18 1.59 10.90
C ILE A 75 9.47 1.33 10.09
N ALA A 76 10.54 2.07 10.32
CA ALA A 76 11.81 1.87 9.63
C ALA A 76 12.35 0.44 9.82
N ASN A 77 12.30 -0.09 11.05
CA ASN A 77 12.72 -1.46 11.34
C ASN A 77 11.84 -2.49 10.64
N ASP A 78 10.53 -2.26 10.59
CA ASP A 78 9.59 -3.17 9.95
C ASP A 78 9.77 -3.23 8.43
N PHE A 79 10.16 -2.12 7.79
CA PHE A 79 10.41 -2.09 6.35
C PHE A 79 11.80 -2.61 5.96
N ASN A 80 12.75 -2.64 6.88
CA ASN A 80 14.14 -3.03 6.62
C ASN A 80 14.25 -4.46 6.06
N ASN A 81 15.07 -4.63 5.01
CA ASN A 81 15.34 -5.92 4.35
C ASN A 81 14.10 -6.65 3.81
N LYS A 82 13.04 -5.93 3.43
CA LYS A 82 11.82 -6.50 2.86
C LYS A 82 11.58 -6.02 1.44
N LEU A 83 10.87 -6.83 0.67
CA LEU A 83 10.29 -6.40 -0.59
C LEU A 83 9.04 -5.57 -0.29
N ALA A 84 9.09 -4.27 -0.55
CA ALA A 84 7.96 -3.38 -0.37
C ALA A 84 7.04 -3.39 -1.60
N ILE A 85 5.76 -3.61 -1.38
CA ILE A 85 4.73 -3.78 -2.41
C ILE A 85 3.60 -2.79 -2.16
N ALA A 86 3.31 -1.94 -3.14
CA ALA A 86 2.18 -1.00 -3.12
C ALA A 86 1.58 -0.82 -4.51
N HIS A 87 0.46 -0.11 -4.59
CA HIS A 87 -0.20 0.25 -5.84
C HIS A 87 0.09 1.71 -6.18
N ASN A 88 0.89 1.98 -7.23
CA ASN A 88 1.51 3.28 -7.48
C ASN A 88 2.55 3.66 -6.42
N ILE A 89 3.44 2.75 -6.15
CA ILE A 89 4.39 2.76 -5.03
C ILE A 89 5.23 4.05 -4.93
N GLU A 90 5.50 4.74 -6.03
CA GLU A 90 6.28 5.97 -6.01
C GLU A 90 5.56 7.09 -5.24
N PHE A 91 4.23 7.07 -5.21
CA PHE A 91 3.45 7.99 -4.39
C PHE A 91 3.71 7.75 -2.90
N ASP A 92 3.48 6.55 -2.42
CA ASP A 92 3.64 6.18 -1.01
C ASP A 92 5.09 6.32 -0.54
N LYS A 93 6.06 5.90 -1.36
CA LYS A 93 7.49 6.07 -1.09
C LYS A 93 7.87 7.52 -0.87
N ASN A 94 7.34 8.43 -1.70
CA ASN A 94 7.65 9.84 -1.58
C ASN A 94 7.19 10.40 -0.24
N PHE A 95 5.94 10.09 0.17
CA PHE A 95 5.42 10.51 1.47
C PHE A 95 6.14 9.88 2.65
N MET A 96 6.42 8.58 2.57
CA MET A 96 7.21 7.87 3.59
C MET A 96 8.60 8.49 3.78
N ASN A 97 9.31 8.78 2.69
CA ASN A 97 10.63 9.41 2.75
C ASN A 97 10.57 10.81 3.37
N ILE A 98 9.54 11.62 3.03
CA ILE A 98 9.34 12.95 3.60
C ILE A 98 9.09 12.86 5.11
N GLU A 99 8.19 11.98 5.55
CA GLU A 99 7.87 11.83 6.97
C GLU A 99 9.06 11.26 7.78
N MET A 100 9.79 10.30 7.24
CA MET A 100 11.02 9.77 7.85
C MET A 100 12.10 10.85 7.97
N PHE A 101 12.27 11.65 6.92
CA PHE A 101 13.19 12.80 6.96
C PHE A 101 12.79 13.83 8.03
N ARG A 102 11.50 14.17 8.14
CA ARG A 102 10.96 15.05 9.19
C ARG A 102 11.18 14.49 10.59
N ALA A 103 11.08 13.17 10.73
CA ALA A 103 11.32 12.45 11.99
C ALA A 103 12.82 12.30 12.32
N GLY A 104 13.74 12.64 11.41
CA GLY A 104 15.18 12.45 11.58
C GLY A 104 15.63 10.99 11.61
N VAL A 105 14.83 10.08 11.01
CA VAL A 105 15.10 8.64 11.00
C VAL A 105 15.65 8.24 9.63
N PRO A 106 16.86 7.64 9.56
CA PRO A 106 17.39 7.07 8.32
C PRO A 106 16.45 5.98 7.79
N PHE A 107 16.04 6.13 6.52
CA PHE A 107 15.07 5.22 5.92
C PHE A 107 15.33 5.07 4.41
N GLY A 108 15.03 3.88 3.89
CA GLY A 108 15.06 3.59 2.47
C GLY A 108 14.37 2.27 2.17
N PHE A 109 13.99 2.10 0.91
CA PHE A 109 13.39 0.86 0.42
C PHE A 109 14.46 0.04 -0.28
N ASP A 110 14.79 -1.15 0.24
CA ASP A 110 15.78 -2.04 -0.38
C ASP A 110 15.33 -2.55 -1.74
N LYS A 111 14.09 -3.02 -1.80
CA LYS A 111 13.43 -3.53 -3.01
C LYS A 111 11.99 -3.11 -3.04
N THR A 112 11.49 -2.80 -4.23
CA THR A 112 10.11 -2.35 -4.42
C THR A 112 9.43 -3.09 -5.56
N PHE A 113 8.11 -3.24 -5.46
CA PHE A 113 7.26 -3.76 -6.51
C PHE A 113 5.99 -2.93 -6.63
N ASP A 114 5.78 -2.38 -7.83
CA ASP A 114 4.60 -1.57 -8.16
C ASP A 114 3.54 -2.43 -8.85
N THR A 115 2.44 -2.71 -8.14
CA THR A 115 1.34 -3.49 -8.70
C THR A 115 0.59 -2.74 -9.80
N MET A 116 0.51 -1.41 -9.77
CA MET A 116 -0.14 -0.61 -10.81
C MET A 116 0.59 -0.79 -12.16
N LEU A 117 1.89 -0.61 -12.16
CA LEU A 117 2.70 -0.75 -13.37
C LEU A 117 2.73 -2.19 -13.88
N PHE A 118 2.80 -3.16 -12.97
CA PHE A 118 2.79 -4.58 -13.32
C PHE A 118 1.49 -5.00 -13.99
N PHE A 119 0.34 -4.63 -13.40
CA PHE A 119 -0.97 -5.05 -13.91
C PHE A 119 -1.47 -4.21 -15.09
N LYS A 120 -0.82 -3.10 -15.44
CA LYS A 120 -1.22 -2.25 -16.57
C LYS A 120 -1.34 -3.03 -17.88
N ASP A 121 -0.30 -3.81 -18.22
CA ASP A 121 -0.25 -4.59 -19.46
C ASP A 121 -1.05 -5.91 -19.38
N ILE A 122 -1.46 -6.32 -18.19
CA ILE A 122 -2.30 -7.49 -17.96
C ILE A 122 -3.78 -7.10 -18.10
N CYS A 123 -4.21 -6.06 -17.38
CA CYS A 123 -5.60 -5.59 -17.39
C CYS A 123 -5.98 -4.87 -18.69
N LYS A 124 -5.02 -4.21 -19.35
CA LYS A 124 -5.18 -3.52 -20.65
C LYS A 124 -6.37 -2.56 -20.70
N ILE A 125 -6.63 -1.85 -19.61
CA ILE A 125 -7.75 -0.90 -19.53
C ILE A 125 -7.51 0.24 -20.53
N PRO A 126 -8.47 0.55 -21.43
CA PRO A 126 -8.29 1.58 -22.44
C PRO A 126 -7.89 2.93 -21.85
N GLY A 127 -6.83 3.52 -22.39
CA GLY A 127 -6.39 4.85 -22.06
C GLY A 127 -7.17 5.93 -22.81
N ARG A 128 -6.96 7.20 -22.43
CA ARG A 128 -7.47 8.34 -23.17
C ARG A 128 -6.36 8.98 -24.00
N GLY A 129 -6.72 9.58 -25.11
CA GLY A 129 -5.76 10.24 -26.02
C GLY A 129 -4.80 9.24 -26.67
N ASN A 130 -3.51 9.54 -26.67
CA ASN A 130 -2.46 8.74 -27.31
C ASN A 130 -2.00 7.52 -26.50
N TYR A 131 -2.53 7.31 -25.30
CA TYR A 131 -2.17 6.15 -24.47
C TYR A 131 -3.00 4.93 -24.83
N LYS A 132 -2.34 3.84 -25.20
CA LYS A 132 -3.00 2.56 -25.49
C LYS A 132 -3.74 2.04 -24.26
N PHE A 133 -3.09 2.03 -23.10
CA PHE A 133 -3.65 1.60 -21.82
C PHE A 133 -3.37 2.66 -20.75
N LYS A 134 -4.34 2.88 -19.87
CA LYS A 134 -4.13 3.72 -18.68
C LYS A 134 -3.49 2.93 -17.54
N ASN A 135 -2.95 3.62 -16.57
CA ASN A 135 -2.62 3.04 -15.28
C ASN A 135 -3.93 2.64 -14.58
N PRO A 136 -4.11 1.36 -14.20
CA PRO A 136 -5.32 0.91 -13.52
C PRO A 136 -5.36 1.44 -12.08
N LYS A 137 -6.56 1.66 -11.55
CA LYS A 137 -6.78 1.77 -10.10
C LYS A 137 -6.75 0.37 -9.48
N LEU A 138 -6.46 0.25 -8.19
CA LEU A 138 -6.45 -1.04 -7.50
C LEU A 138 -7.77 -1.80 -7.66
N ILE A 139 -8.91 -1.12 -7.46
CA ILE A 139 -10.23 -1.70 -7.70
C ILE A 139 -10.42 -2.23 -9.13
N GLU A 140 -9.89 -1.54 -10.12
CA GLU A 140 -9.99 -1.98 -11.53
C GLU A 140 -9.16 -3.23 -11.79
N VAL A 141 -8.01 -3.38 -11.11
CA VAL A 141 -7.23 -4.63 -11.16
C VAL A 141 -8.01 -5.77 -10.51
N ILE A 142 -8.56 -5.57 -9.32
CA ILE A 142 -9.37 -6.56 -8.60
C ILE A 142 -10.54 -7.03 -9.47
N GLN A 143 -11.27 -6.11 -10.09
CA GLN A 143 -12.39 -6.42 -11.00
C GLN A 143 -11.94 -7.14 -12.27
N SER A 144 -10.87 -6.66 -12.92
CA SER A 144 -10.37 -7.26 -14.17
C SER A 144 -9.89 -8.69 -13.99
N LEU A 145 -9.40 -9.04 -12.80
CA LEU A 145 -8.92 -10.38 -12.46
C LEU A 145 -9.99 -11.24 -11.75
N CYS A 146 -11.23 -10.73 -11.64
CA CYS A 146 -12.34 -11.40 -10.97
C CYS A 146 -11.98 -11.87 -9.55
N ILE A 147 -11.21 -11.04 -8.82
CA ILE A 147 -10.85 -11.37 -7.44
C ILE A 147 -12.07 -11.18 -6.54
N ASP A 148 -12.35 -12.20 -5.76
CA ASP A 148 -13.46 -12.21 -4.81
C ASP A 148 -13.23 -11.18 -3.68
N THR A 149 -14.09 -10.17 -3.62
CA THR A 149 -14.03 -9.11 -2.60
C THR A 149 -14.34 -9.63 -1.19
N ASP A 150 -15.14 -10.70 -1.05
CA ASP A 150 -15.38 -11.35 0.25
C ASP A 150 -14.08 -11.88 0.86
N LYS A 151 -13.14 -12.28 0.01
CA LYS A 151 -11.81 -12.70 0.45
C LYS A 151 -11.03 -11.53 1.04
N ILE A 152 -11.12 -10.35 0.41
CA ILE A 152 -10.47 -9.12 0.89
C ILE A 152 -11.06 -8.70 2.23
N GLU A 153 -12.41 -8.71 2.35
CA GLU A 153 -13.09 -8.38 3.60
C GLU A 153 -12.68 -9.32 4.74
N LYS A 154 -12.66 -10.64 4.51
CA LYS A 154 -12.20 -11.63 5.50
C LYS A 154 -10.76 -11.42 5.94
N TYR A 155 -9.87 -11.04 5.02
CA TYR A 155 -8.48 -10.74 5.36
C TYR A 155 -8.36 -9.41 6.11
N SER A 156 -9.06 -8.36 5.70
CA SER A 156 -9.05 -7.07 6.40
C SER A 156 -9.63 -7.18 7.82
N GLU A 157 -10.70 -7.95 8.01
CA GLU A 157 -11.26 -8.26 9.33
C GLU A 157 -10.26 -9.05 10.19
N LYS A 158 -9.71 -10.12 9.65
CA LYS A 158 -8.77 -10.97 10.38
C LYS A 158 -7.48 -10.27 10.79
N ILE A 159 -6.96 -9.40 9.93
CA ILE A 159 -5.64 -8.77 10.10
C ILE A 159 -5.76 -7.45 10.88
N PHE A 160 -6.75 -6.63 10.57
CA PHE A 160 -6.91 -5.28 11.11
C PHE A 160 -8.13 -5.11 12.02
N ASN A 161 -8.96 -6.15 12.18
CA ASN A 161 -10.28 -6.04 12.84
C ASN A 161 -11.18 -5.00 12.16
N LEU A 162 -11.04 -4.85 10.82
CA LEU A 162 -11.80 -3.92 10.01
C LEU A 162 -13.08 -4.57 9.51
N HIS A 163 -14.21 -4.21 10.11
CA HIS A 163 -15.53 -4.65 9.65
C HIS A 163 -16.03 -3.67 8.57
N SER A 164 -16.49 -4.17 7.42
CA SER A 164 -16.99 -3.37 6.30
C SER A 164 -16.01 -2.31 5.76
N GLY A 165 -14.85 -2.74 5.27
CA GLY A 165 -13.88 -1.87 4.61
C GLY A 165 -14.31 -1.49 3.18
N SER A 166 -13.78 -0.38 2.69
CA SER A 166 -13.92 0.06 1.30
C SER A 166 -12.60 0.59 0.77
N PHE A 167 -12.46 0.67 -0.55
CA PHE A 167 -11.31 1.33 -1.18
C PHE A 167 -11.19 2.78 -0.69
N HIS A 168 -9.96 3.27 -0.66
CA HIS A 168 -9.53 4.51 -0.01
C HIS A 168 -9.58 4.43 1.53
N ASN A 169 -9.31 3.25 2.05
CA ASN A 169 -8.92 3.02 3.43
C ASN A 169 -7.66 2.15 3.39
N ALA A 170 -6.54 2.66 3.90
CA ALA A 170 -5.25 1.99 3.77
C ALA A 170 -5.23 0.55 4.28
N MET A 171 -6.04 0.20 5.30
CA MET A 171 -6.17 -1.20 5.76
C MET A 171 -6.80 -2.10 4.70
N TYR A 172 -7.89 -1.62 4.07
CA TYR A 172 -8.59 -2.39 3.04
C TYR A 172 -7.74 -2.51 1.77
N ASP A 173 -7.08 -1.41 1.35
CA ASP A 173 -6.22 -1.40 0.17
C ASP A 173 -4.98 -2.27 0.38
N THR A 174 -4.38 -2.26 1.58
CA THR A 174 -3.28 -3.17 1.93
C THR A 174 -3.71 -4.65 1.96
N ALA A 175 -4.90 -4.97 2.49
CA ALA A 175 -5.45 -6.32 2.44
C ALA A 175 -5.75 -6.75 0.99
N SER A 176 -6.22 -5.82 0.15
CA SER A 176 -6.44 -6.05 -1.28
C SER A 176 -5.14 -6.39 -2.01
N LEU A 177 -4.05 -5.69 -1.70
CA LEU A 177 -2.71 -5.99 -2.25
C LEU A 177 -2.22 -7.38 -1.88
N LEU A 178 -2.39 -7.79 -0.62
CA LEU A 178 -2.01 -9.12 -0.16
C LEU A 178 -2.81 -10.21 -0.90
N VAL A 179 -4.14 -10.06 -0.98
CA VAL A 179 -5.01 -11.02 -1.68
C VAL A 179 -4.69 -11.08 -3.16
N LEU A 180 -4.58 -9.93 -3.81
CA LEU A 180 -4.20 -9.80 -5.22
C LEU A 180 -2.88 -10.53 -5.50
N PHE A 181 -1.86 -10.28 -4.71
CA PHE A 181 -0.53 -10.84 -4.90
C PHE A 181 -0.53 -12.37 -4.71
N ASN A 182 -1.21 -12.87 -3.68
CA ASN A 182 -1.27 -14.29 -3.39
C ASN A 182 -2.13 -15.04 -4.41
N VAL A 183 -3.33 -14.54 -4.73
CA VAL A 183 -4.24 -15.17 -5.71
C VAL A 183 -3.60 -15.19 -7.10
N TYR A 184 -2.97 -14.09 -7.52
CA TYR A 184 -2.28 -14.05 -8.79
C TYR A 184 -1.11 -15.04 -8.82
N GLY A 185 -0.34 -15.14 -7.74
CA GLY A 185 0.74 -16.11 -7.59
C GLY A 185 0.26 -17.57 -7.63
N GLU A 186 -0.91 -17.87 -7.06
CA GLU A 186 -1.52 -19.20 -7.09
C GLU A 186 -2.02 -19.58 -8.50
N ILE A 187 -2.75 -18.67 -9.16
CA ILE A 187 -3.30 -18.90 -10.51
C ILE A 187 -2.17 -19.12 -11.53
N TYR A 188 -1.07 -18.41 -11.37
CA TYR A 188 0.08 -18.46 -12.26
C TYR A 188 1.28 -19.16 -11.64
N ASN A 189 1.07 -20.31 -10.95
CA ASN A 189 2.15 -21.12 -10.37
C ASN A 189 3.28 -21.48 -11.37
N GLY A 190 3.05 -21.40 -12.69
CA GLY A 190 4.08 -21.37 -13.72
C GLY A 190 4.88 -20.06 -13.76
N ILE A 191 4.42 -19.00 -13.14
CA ILE A 191 5.03 -17.67 -13.06
C ILE A 191 5.92 -17.50 -11.80
N TYR A 192 5.98 -18.48 -10.89
CA TYR A 192 6.96 -18.45 -9.80
C TYR A 192 8.40 -18.31 -10.32
N GLY A 193 8.70 -18.87 -11.49
CA GLY A 193 9.91 -18.58 -12.24
C GLY A 193 9.97 -17.12 -12.71
N TYR A 194 8.87 -16.57 -13.19
CA TYR A 194 8.79 -15.20 -13.70
C TYR A 194 8.91 -14.16 -12.57
N TRP A 195 8.26 -14.36 -11.43
CA TRP A 195 8.43 -13.51 -10.26
C TRP A 195 9.88 -13.50 -9.78
N ARG A 196 10.48 -14.69 -9.65
CA ARG A 196 11.87 -14.87 -9.25
C ARG A 196 12.83 -14.20 -10.24
N ASP A 197 12.63 -14.41 -11.55
CA ASP A 197 13.48 -13.86 -12.60
C ASP A 197 13.30 -12.36 -12.80
N THR A 198 12.09 -11.83 -12.62
CA THR A 198 11.82 -10.39 -12.75
C THR A 198 12.48 -9.60 -11.61
N PHE A 199 12.49 -10.14 -10.39
CA PHE A 199 13.17 -9.52 -9.25
C PHE A 199 14.70 -9.64 -9.33
N VAL A 200 15.22 -10.74 -9.87
CA VAL A 200 16.67 -10.95 -10.03
C VAL A 200 17.21 -10.09 -11.18
N ARG A 201 16.47 -9.95 -12.29
CA ARG A 201 16.96 -9.20 -13.47
C ARG A 201 16.90 -7.69 -13.34
N LYS A 202 15.97 -7.13 -12.55
CA LYS A 202 15.91 -5.66 -12.32
C LYS A 202 16.77 -5.18 -11.16
N GLY A 203 17.36 -6.09 -10.39
CA GLY A 203 18.31 -5.77 -9.33
C GLY A 203 19.78 -5.85 -9.75
N ALA A 204 20.05 -6.01 -11.07
CA ALA A 204 21.38 -6.03 -11.64
C ALA A 204 21.48 -4.93 -12.72
N CYS A 205 21.39 -3.67 -12.29
CA CYS A 205 21.90 -2.48 -12.98
C CYS A 205 22.20 -1.42 -11.95
#